data_e4e1e60e9f721473156d6d9bdae4666f
#
_entry.id   e4e1e60e9f721473156d6d9bdae4666f
#
_cell.length_a   1.000
_cell.length_b   1.000
_cell.length_c   1.000
_cell.angle_alpha   90.00
_cell.angle_beta   90.00
_cell.angle_gamma   90.00
#
_symmetry.space_group_name_H-M   'P 1'
#
loop_
_entity.id
_entity.type
_entity.pdbx_description
1 polymer ?
#
loop_
_entity_poly.entity_id
_entity_poly.type
_entity_poly.pdbx_seq_one_letter_code
_entity_poly.pdbx_strand_id
1 'polypeptide(L)'
;MASGNVSSSMLRRRPFIPIVNCPTCGRKIQQKTSWTTKHSGWVFYRCPKHANGCNFWHWEHDYVEFLVVNNYIRGDDVVDAIGWAEERRQELMLQKEETGACSASNEVLILKNMDALLDAVQELLLVVKIGVCVVLF
;
A
#
# COMPACT_ATOMS: atom_id res chain seq x y z
N MET A 1 -12.03 28.07 -27.87
CA MET A 1 -10.61 27.80 -27.66
C MET A 1 -10.47 26.99 -26.37
N ALA A 2 -10.37 25.70 -26.50
CA ALA A 2 -10.20 24.83 -25.35
C ALA A 2 -8.70 24.66 -25.10
N SER A 3 -8.19 25.31 -24.06
CA SER A 3 -6.85 25.06 -23.54
C SER A 3 -6.86 23.71 -22.85
N GLY A 4 -6.46 22.69 -23.57
CA GLY A 4 -6.15 21.40 -22.99
C GLY A 4 -4.92 21.54 -22.09
N ASN A 5 -5.14 21.50 -20.78
CA ASN A 5 -4.08 21.36 -19.82
C ASN A 5 -3.57 19.92 -19.87
N VAL A 6 -2.63 19.68 -20.78
CA VAL A 6 -1.89 18.42 -20.82
C VAL A 6 -0.97 18.45 -19.62
N SER A 7 -1.37 17.82 -18.53
CA SER A 7 -0.44 17.44 -17.46
C SER A 7 0.63 16.57 -18.06
N SER A 8 1.72 17.18 -18.47
CA SER A 8 2.99 16.49 -18.70
C SER A 8 3.43 15.95 -17.33
N SER A 9 2.97 14.77 -16.98
CA SER A 9 3.70 13.92 -16.07
C SER A 9 5.00 13.56 -16.80
N MET A 10 5.98 14.47 -16.71
CA MET A 10 7.35 14.14 -17.07
C MET A 10 7.67 12.89 -16.24
N LEU A 11 7.91 11.79 -16.92
CA LEU A 11 8.53 10.58 -16.38
C LEU A 11 9.85 11.03 -15.75
N ARG A 12 9.79 11.49 -14.49
CA ARG A 12 10.97 11.81 -13.72
C ARG A 12 11.77 10.51 -13.63
N ARG A 13 12.94 10.54 -14.21
CA ARG A 13 13.86 9.42 -14.14
C ARG A 13 14.16 9.18 -12.68
N ARG A 14 13.96 7.94 -12.20
CA ARG A 14 14.28 7.57 -10.82
C ARG A 14 15.71 8.02 -10.50
N PRO A 15 15.93 8.83 -9.46
CA PRO A 15 17.27 9.25 -9.08
C PRO A 15 18.11 8.03 -8.68
N PHE A 16 19.41 8.18 -8.82
CA PHE A 16 20.35 7.16 -8.37
C PHE A 16 20.42 7.19 -6.83
N ILE A 17 19.87 6.16 -6.19
CA ILE A 17 19.98 5.95 -4.75
C ILE A 17 21.10 4.93 -4.53
N PRO A 18 22.27 5.33 -4.02
CA PRO A 18 23.40 4.43 -3.85
C PRO A 18 23.13 3.38 -2.79
N ILE A 19 23.54 2.15 -3.05
CA ILE A 19 23.50 1.07 -2.07
C ILE A 19 24.86 1.04 -1.36
N VAL A 20 24.86 1.43 -0.09
CA VAL A 20 26.06 1.50 0.76
C VAL A 20 26.25 0.23 1.58
N ASN A 21 27.37 0.17 2.29
CA ASN A 21 27.61 -0.91 3.23
C ASN A 21 26.92 -0.62 4.58
N CYS A 22 26.46 -1.66 5.24
CA CYS A 22 25.86 -1.57 6.57
C CYS A 22 26.89 -1.00 7.57
N PRO A 23 26.56 0.08 8.29
CA PRO A 23 27.48 0.70 9.24
C PRO A 23 27.85 -0.23 10.41
N THR A 24 27.02 -1.22 10.71
CA THR A 24 27.22 -2.15 11.83
C THR A 24 28.11 -3.33 11.46
N CYS A 25 27.92 -3.94 10.29
CA CYS A 25 28.62 -5.18 9.93
C CYS A 25 29.40 -5.13 8.62
N GLY A 26 29.41 -3.99 7.92
CA GLY A 26 30.16 -3.78 6.66
C GLY A 26 29.59 -4.50 5.43
N ARG A 27 28.53 -5.29 5.54
CA ARG A 27 27.93 -6.00 4.41
C ARG A 27 27.10 -5.06 3.55
N LYS A 28 27.08 -5.29 2.25
CA LYS A 28 26.28 -4.51 1.31
C LYS A 28 24.80 -4.63 1.64
N ILE A 29 24.13 -3.48 1.77
CA ILE A 29 22.69 -3.38 2.03
C ILE A 29 21.90 -3.90 0.82
N GLN A 30 20.74 -4.47 1.06
CA GLN A 30 19.83 -4.97 0.03
C GLN A 30 18.58 -4.11 -0.05
N GLN A 31 18.22 -3.68 -1.25
CA GLN A 31 16.93 -3.09 -1.56
C GLN A 31 15.91 -4.21 -1.75
N LYS A 32 14.72 -4.05 -1.17
CA LYS A 32 13.60 -4.98 -1.30
C LYS A 32 12.28 -4.23 -1.39
N THR A 33 11.27 -4.89 -1.92
CA THR A 33 9.89 -4.39 -1.96
C THR A 33 9.03 -5.18 -0.98
N SER A 34 8.19 -4.48 -0.24
CA SER A 34 7.25 -5.09 0.71
C SER A 34 6.03 -5.63 -0.02
N TRP A 35 5.60 -6.82 0.38
CA TRP A 35 4.38 -7.50 -0.10
C TRP A 35 3.33 -7.61 0.99
N THR A 36 3.53 -6.98 2.15
CA THR A 36 2.54 -6.99 3.22
C THR A 36 1.32 -6.16 2.83
N THR A 37 0.14 -6.54 3.28
CA THR A 37 -1.11 -5.82 3.00
C THR A 37 -1.07 -4.34 3.43
N LYS A 38 -0.36 -4.03 4.53
CA LYS A 38 -0.23 -2.67 5.03
C LYS A 38 0.73 -1.79 4.22
N HIS A 39 1.75 -2.38 3.58
CA HIS A 39 2.83 -1.66 2.92
C HIS A 39 3.17 -2.30 1.57
N SER A 40 2.17 -2.74 0.82
CA SER A 40 2.35 -3.31 -0.50
C SER A 40 3.00 -2.30 -1.45
N GLY A 41 4.05 -2.71 -2.15
CA GLY A 41 4.80 -1.87 -3.08
C GLY A 41 5.82 -0.92 -2.45
N TRP A 42 5.86 -0.82 -1.10
CA TRP A 42 6.85 0.02 -0.44
C TRP A 42 8.24 -0.57 -0.55
N VAL A 43 9.22 0.28 -0.89
CA VAL A 43 10.63 -0.10 -0.97
C VAL A 43 11.29 0.09 0.39
N PHE A 44 12.12 -0.87 0.78
CA PHE A 44 12.92 -0.80 2.00
C PHE A 44 14.34 -1.33 1.76
N TYR A 45 15.25 -0.86 2.58
CA TYR A 45 16.67 -1.19 2.55
C TYR A 45 17.06 -1.86 3.86
N ARG A 46 17.67 -3.03 3.77
CA ARG A 46 18.06 -3.79 4.97
C ARG A 46 19.43 -4.44 4.82
N CYS A 47 20.08 -4.67 5.95
CA CYS A 47 21.24 -5.55 6.01
C CYS A 47 20.81 -7.00 5.76
N PRO A 48 21.56 -7.80 5.00
CA PRO A 48 21.29 -9.22 4.84
C PRO A 48 21.32 -10.00 6.18
N LYS A 49 22.05 -9.51 7.19
CA LYS A 49 22.07 -10.04 8.55
C LYS A 49 21.01 -9.41 9.49
N HIS A 50 20.04 -8.72 8.98
CA HIS A 50 18.97 -8.11 9.78
C HIS A 50 18.35 -9.15 10.69
N ALA A 51 17.87 -9.71 11.24
CA ALA A 51 17.39 -10.77 12.12
C ALA A 51 18.51 -11.59 12.83
N ASN A 52 19.76 -11.49 12.37
CA ASN A 52 20.89 -12.26 12.89
C ASN A 52 21.99 -11.35 13.50
N GLY A 53 21.58 -10.40 14.34
CA GLY A 53 22.48 -9.50 15.08
C GLY A 53 22.80 -8.19 14.39
N CYS A 54 22.11 -7.81 13.31
CA CYS A 54 22.21 -6.52 12.69
C CYS A 54 20.83 -5.87 12.54
N ASN A 55 20.66 -4.67 13.10
CA ASN A 55 19.36 -3.99 13.12
C ASN A 55 19.16 -2.96 12.00
N PHE A 56 20.07 -2.90 11.01
CA PHE A 56 19.95 -1.94 9.93
C PHE A 56 18.75 -2.27 9.03
N TRP A 57 17.73 -1.42 9.09
CA TRP A 57 16.54 -1.51 8.28
C TRP A 57 15.87 -0.14 8.17
N HIS A 58 15.57 0.31 6.95
CA HIS A 58 14.94 1.59 6.68
C HIS A 58 13.98 1.50 5.51
N TRP A 59 12.85 2.23 5.57
CA TRP A 59 12.06 2.53 4.40
C TRP A 59 12.85 3.43 3.43
N GLU A 60 12.43 3.49 2.16
CA GLU A 60 13.13 4.29 1.12
C GLU A 60 13.35 5.74 1.55
N HIS A 61 12.33 6.40 2.12
CA HIS A 61 12.44 7.76 2.64
C HIS A 61 13.50 7.88 3.74
N ASP A 62 13.42 7.05 4.76
CA ASP A 62 14.35 7.08 5.89
C ASP A 62 15.78 6.70 5.46
N TYR A 63 15.89 5.82 4.44
CA TYR A 63 17.17 5.45 3.88
C TYR A 63 17.82 6.62 3.11
N VAL A 64 17.04 7.38 2.34
CA VAL A 64 17.52 8.58 1.67
C VAL A 64 18.01 9.61 2.69
N GLU A 65 17.26 9.84 3.77
CA GLU A 65 17.68 10.70 4.87
C GLU A 65 18.99 10.22 5.49
N PHE A 66 19.11 8.91 5.76
CA PHE A 66 20.37 8.32 6.23
C PHE A 66 21.54 8.59 5.28
N LEU A 67 21.33 8.48 3.97
CA LEU A 67 22.38 8.74 2.97
C LEU A 67 22.82 10.21 2.95
N VAL A 68 21.88 11.13 3.11
CA VAL A 68 22.15 12.59 3.17
C VAL A 68 22.93 12.92 4.43
N VAL A 69 22.46 12.47 5.60
CA VAL A 69 23.11 12.73 6.89
C VAL A 69 24.54 12.20 6.94
N ASN A 70 24.79 11.05 6.31
CA ASN A 70 26.13 10.44 6.25
C ASN A 70 26.96 10.88 5.03
N ASN A 71 26.51 11.89 4.28
CA ASN A 71 27.21 12.44 3.11
C ASN A 71 27.47 11.45 1.96
N TYR A 72 26.66 10.44 1.81
CA TYR A 72 26.70 9.52 0.66
C TYR A 72 26.08 10.12 -0.60
N ILE A 73 25.15 11.07 -0.43
CA ILE A 73 24.56 11.88 -1.49
C ILE A 73 24.85 13.33 -1.21
N ARG A 74 25.19 14.11 -2.24
CA ARG A 74 25.56 15.54 -2.11
C ARG A 74 25.03 16.36 -3.29
N GLY A 75 24.91 17.67 -3.09
CA GLY A 75 24.54 18.61 -4.14
C GLY A 75 23.11 18.42 -4.64
N ASP A 76 22.93 18.55 -5.93
CA ASP A 76 21.61 18.49 -6.58
C ASP A 76 20.95 17.11 -6.45
N ASP A 77 21.75 16.04 -6.35
CA ASP A 77 21.26 14.69 -6.15
C ASP A 77 20.45 14.52 -4.84
N VAL A 78 20.73 15.35 -3.82
CA VAL A 78 19.99 15.35 -2.55
C VAL A 78 18.55 15.77 -2.77
N VAL A 79 18.34 16.85 -3.52
CA VAL A 79 16.99 17.38 -3.78
C VAL A 79 16.19 16.39 -4.60
N ASP A 80 16.81 15.79 -5.61
CA ASP A 80 16.16 14.80 -6.46
C ASP A 80 15.81 13.53 -5.70
N ALA A 81 16.71 13.03 -4.85
CA ALA A 81 16.47 11.82 -4.06
C ALA A 81 15.39 12.02 -2.99
N ILE A 82 15.42 13.13 -2.26
CA ILE A 82 14.39 13.45 -1.25
C ILE A 82 13.04 13.67 -1.92
N GLY A 83 12.98 14.48 -2.98
CA GLY A 83 11.75 14.75 -3.71
C GLY A 83 11.11 13.46 -4.26
N TRP A 84 11.92 12.58 -4.84
CA TRP A 84 11.46 11.27 -5.32
C TRP A 84 10.89 10.39 -4.20
N ALA A 85 11.62 10.27 -3.10
CA ALA A 85 11.20 9.41 -1.98
C ALA A 85 9.90 9.91 -1.34
N GLU A 86 9.72 11.21 -1.23
CA GLU A 86 8.50 11.82 -0.69
C GLU A 86 7.31 11.69 -1.64
N GLU A 87 7.47 12.00 -2.95
CA GLU A 87 6.43 11.81 -3.95
C GLU A 87 5.92 10.36 -3.96
N ARG A 88 6.85 9.40 -3.96
CA ARG A 88 6.52 7.98 -3.95
C ARG A 88 5.81 7.55 -2.68
N ARG A 89 6.21 8.09 -1.54
CA ARG A 89 5.53 7.85 -0.25
C ARG A 89 4.09 8.34 -0.30
N GLN A 90 3.86 9.53 -0.83
CA GLN A 90 2.52 10.12 -0.97
C GLN A 90 1.64 9.30 -1.92
N GLU A 91 2.15 8.89 -3.08
CA GLU A 91 1.44 8.01 -4.01
C GLU A 91 1.00 6.70 -3.36
N LEU A 92 1.88 6.05 -2.61
CA LEU A 92 1.58 4.79 -1.92
C LEU A 92 0.57 4.97 -0.78
N MET A 93 0.57 6.12 -0.11
CA MET A 93 -0.44 6.46 0.90
C MET A 93 -1.81 6.65 0.26
N LEU A 94 -1.91 7.39 -0.85
CA LEU A 94 -3.16 7.60 -1.58
C LEU A 94 -3.75 6.30 -2.12
N GLN A 95 -2.94 5.44 -2.72
CA GLN A 95 -3.39 4.12 -3.20
C GLN A 95 -3.95 3.25 -2.07
N LYS A 96 -3.40 3.37 -0.87
CA LYS A 96 -3.89 2.65 0.31
C LYS A 96 -5.27 3.15 0.75
N GLU A 97 -5.52 4.44 0.69
CA GLU A 97 -6.84 5.01 1.02
C GLU A 97 -7.90 4.59 0.02
N GLU A 98 -7.60 4.59 -1.28
CA GLU A 98 -8.51 4.14 -2.33
C GLU A 98 -8.86 2.66 -2.19
N THR A 99 -7.87 1.80 -1.92
CA THR A 99 -8.11 0.36 -1.71
C THR A 99 -8.89 0.09 -0.42
N GLY A 100 -8.65 0.87 0.63
CA GLY A 100 -9.39 0.79 1.88
C GLY A 100 -10.86 1.20 1.72
N ALA A 101 -11.14 2.27 0.99
CA ALA A 101 -12.49 2.74 0.70
C ALA A 101 -13.29 1.76 -0.17
N CYS A 102 -12.64 1.15 -1.17
CA CYS A 102 -13.26 0.13 -2.03
C CYS A 102 -13.61 -1.15 -1.25
N SER A 103 -12.77 -1.57 -0.31
CA SER A 103 -13.03 -2.73 0.56
C SER A 103 -14.21 -2.49 1.49
N ALA A 104 -14.28 -1.33 2.13
CA ALA A 104 -15.39 -0.96 3.02
C ALA A 104 -16.74 -0.88 2.25
N SER A 105 -16.73 -0.35 1.04
CA SER A 105 -17.92 -0.29 0.18
C SER A 105 -18.41 -1.67 -0.22
N ASN A 106 -17.51 -2.61 -0.51
CA ASN A 106 -17.88 -3.98 -0.84
C ASN A 106 -18.43 -4.74 0.36
N GLU A 107 -17.88 -4.54 1.56
CA GLU A 107 -18.42 -5.16 2.78
C GLU A 107 -19.83 -4.69 3.10
N VAL A 108 -20.12 -3.41 2.96
CA VAL A 108 -21.46 -2.85 3.14
C VAL A 108 -22.46 -3.42 2.11
N LEU A 109 -22.02 -3.59 0.85
CA LEU A 109 -22.85 -4.17 -0.19
C LEU A 109 -23.16 -5.67 0.07
N ILE A 110 -22.18 -6.41 0.55
CA ILE A 110 -22.36 -7.84 0.92
C ILE A 110 -23.34 -7.96 2.08
N LEU A 111 -23.22 -7.15 3.12
CA LEU A 111 -24.13 -7.13 4.25
C LEU A 111 -25.57 -6.82 3.83
N LYS A 112 -25.80 -5.83 2.98
CA LYS A 112 -27.12 -5.50 2.44
C LYS A 112 -27.73 -6.68 1.63
N ASN A 113 -26.91 -7.35 0.83
CA ASN A 113 -27.37 -8.51 0.06
C ASN A 113 -27.70 -9.69 0.96
N MET A 114 -26.99 -9.89 2.05
CA MET A 114 -27.30 -10.93 3.04
C MET A 114 -28.62 -10.66 3.76
N ASP A 115 -28.89 -9.42 4.15
CA ASP A 115 -30.16 -9.05 4.77
C ASP A 115 -31.34 -9.31 3.81
N ALA A 116 -31.24 -8.93 2.56
CA ALA A 116 -32.25 -9.17 1.53
C ALA A 116 -32.51 -10.68 1.31
N LEU A 117 -31.48 -11.51 1.35
CA LEU A 117 -31.58 -12.95 1.27
C LEU A 117 -32.31 -13.56 2.49
N LEU A 118 -32.02 -13.05 3.68
CA LEU A 118 -32.65 -13.48 4.92
C LEU A 118 -34.16 -13.20 4.89
N ASP A 119 -34.55 -11.99 4.45
CA ASP A 119 -35.94 -11.60 4.30
C ASP A 119 -36.67 -12.50 3.30
N ALA A 120 -36.07 -12.79 2.15
CA ALA A 120 -36.67 -13.70 1.16
C ALA A 120 -36.85 -15.12 1.69
N VAL A 121 -35.93 -15.64 2.47
CA VAL A 121 -36.05 -16.97 3.12
C VAL A 121 -37.14 -16.97 4.16
N GLN A 122 -37.33 -15.92 4.93
CA GLN A 122 -38.40 -15.80 5.91
C GLN A 122 -39.79 -15.79 5.24
N GLU A 123 -39.97 -15.06 4.14
CA GLU A 123 -41.19 -15.04 3.37
C GLU A 123 -41.52 -16.44 2.81
N LEU A 124 -40.55 -17.16 2.26
CA LEU A 124 -40.71 -18.52 1.79
C LEU A 124 -41.16 -19.49 2.90
N LEU A 125 -40.56 -19.38 4.08
CA LEU A 125 -40.95 -20.18 5.25
C LEU A 125 -42.39 -19.89 5.70
N LEU A 126 -42.83 -18.63 5.59
CA LEU A 126 -44.19 -18.23 5.93
C LEU A 126 -45.20 -18.83 4.97
N VAL A 127 -44.91 -18.81 3.66
CA VAL A 127 -45.77 -19.43 2.62
C VAL A 127 -45.85 -20.94 2.83
N VAL A 128 -44.75 -21.62 3.13
CA VAL A 128 -44.73 -23.05 3.42
C VAL A 128 -45.58 -23.39 4.66
N LYS A 129 -45.48 -22.61 5.73
CA LYS A 129 -46.26 -22.78 6.95
C LYS A 129 -47.76 -22.64 6.69
N ILE A 130 -48.15 -21.63 5.92
CA ILE A 130 -49.58 -21.43 5.54
C ILE A 130 -50.05 -22.58 4.67
N GLY A 131 -49.25 -23.00 3.67
CA GLY A 131 -49.59 -24.12 2.79
C GLY A 131 -49.81 -25.43 3.55
N VAL A 132 -48.97 -25.73 4.54
CA VAL A 132 -49.10 -26.92 5.40
C VAL A 132 -50.38 -26.85 6.25
N CYS A 133 -50.71 -25.67 6.79
CA CYS A 133 -51.96 -25.50 7.55
C CYS A 133 -53.22 -25.72 6.69
N VAL A 134 -53.21 -25.29 5.43
CA VAL A 134 -54.34 -25.46 4.52
C VAL A 134 -54.55 -26.92 4.10
N VAL A 135 -53.50 -27.72 4.02
CA VAL A 135 -53.57 -29.16 3.64
C VAL A 135 -54.01 -30.04 4.81
N LEU A 136 -53.82 -29.61 6.06
CA LEU A 136 -54.16 -30.36 7.27
C LEU A 136 -55.58 -30.08 7.80
N PHE A 137 -56.30 -29.18 7.19
CA PHE A 137 -57.73 -28.89 7.45
C PHE A 137 -58.57 -29.19 6.23
#